data_a555dfa7bf037f0481a603879293ef72
#
_entry.id   a555dfa7bf037f0481a603879293ef72
#
_cell.length_a   1.000
_cell.length_b   1.000
_cell.length_c   1.000
_cell.angle_alpha   90.00
_cell.angle_beta   90.00
_cell.angle_gamma   90.00
#
_symmetry.space_group_name_H-M   'P 1'
#
loop_
_entity.id
_entity.type
_entity.pdbx_description
1 polymer ?
#
loop_
_entity_poly.entity_id
_entity_poly.type
_entity_poly.pdbx_seq_one_letter_code
_entity_poly.pdbx_strand_id
1 'polypeptide(L)'
;MTSWVGRSAVEIAAAVRERRATPREVVAEHLDRIARLDGRVGAFRRVRAEAALAEADELAARGDLAELPLAGVPLAVKDNLDVRGESKRNGSAATPDTPAAADHVAVARLRAAGAVVIGLTNVPELCVFGTTDGVHGITRNPWDLTRTAGGSSGGSAAAVAAGMAPIALGNDGMGSLRIPAANCGLLTLKPGYGVLPAGIGGGDWFGMSENGPLATTVADARLMCALLAGSERRWPSRVPPTGMRKVAVSLRSPLLGVTVAAPFRAAVREAAGVLIKAGHQVRRADPPYPASLATTSLTHWTAAVAVDAEGLDPRLLDRRTRTQAAIGRRFLKGVRASTARDTLRRRLEPFFAEHDVLLTPALARRSPAAEPWHERSWLRNAAVNSACSPLSPPWNLTGWPAVSVPFGVLPSGAPCAVQLAGLPGSEQELLDVAAEFERLRPWRRTAPLD
;
A
#
# COMPACT_ATOMS: atom_id res chain seq x y z
N MET A 1 6.80 -30.79 9.98
CA MET A 1 6.79 -30.07 8.68
C MET A 1 7.12 -28.61 8.93
N THR A 2 7.90 -27.98 8.09
CA THR A 2 8.26 -26.55 8.24
C THR A 2 7.09 -25.71 7.75
N SER A 3 6.56 -24.80 8.58
CA SER A 3 5.42 -23.95 8.22
C SER A 3 5.78 -22.98 7.09
N TRP A 4 4.86 -22.78 6.15
CA TRP A 4 4.94 -21.81 5.07
C TRP A 4 4.42 -20.42 5.47
N VAL A 5 3.66 -20.35 6.56
CA VAL A 5 3.21 -19.09 7.16
C VAL A 5 4.41 -18.27 7.63
N GLY A 6 4.48 -17.01 7.25
CA GLY A 6 5.58 -16.10 7.58
C GLY A 6 6.82 -16.23 6.69
N ARG A 7 6.83 -17.14 5.73
CA ARG A 7 7.84 -17.19 4.67
C ARG A 7 7.58 -16.11 3.63
N SER A 8 8.64 -15.63 2.98
CA SER A 8 8.54 -14.69 1.87
C SER A 8 7.98 -15.37 0.62
N ALA A 9 7.41 -14.59 -0.29
CA ALA A 9 6.93 -15.11 -1.57
C ALA A 9 8.07 -15.77 -2.39
N VAL A 10 9.26 -15.18 -2.34
CA VAL A 10 10.46 -15.73 -3.00
C VAL A 10 10.83 -17.08 -2.41
N GLU A 11 10.81 -17.24 -1.07
CA GLU A 11 11.09 -18.53 -0.38
C GLU A 11 10.05 -19.59 -0.74
N ILE A 12 8.76 -19.23 -0.77
CA ILE A 12 7.66 -20.14 -1.15
C ILE A 12 7.80 -20.57 -2.61
N ALA A 13 7.94 -19.62 -3.54
CA ALA A 13 8.08 -19.94 -4.95
C ALA A 13 9.29 -20.83 -5.24
N ALA A 14 10.42 -20.59 -4.58
CA ALA A 14 11.59 -21.46 -4.69
C ALA A 14 11.30 -22.90 -4.22
N ALA A 15 10.62 -23.04 -3.08
CA ALA A 15 10.27 -24.36 -2.55
C ALA A 15 9.32 -25.15 -3.48
N VAL A 16 8.35 -24.46 -4.09
CA VAL A 16 7.41 -25.07 -5.04
C VAL A 16 8.13 -25.49 -6.33
N ARG A 17 8.98 -24.63 -6.90
CA ARG A 17 9.78 -24.95 -8.10
C ARG A 17 10.72 -26.12 -7.88
N GLU A 18 11.30 -26.22 -6.69
CA GLU A 18 12.20 -27.31 -6.27
C GLU A 18 11.44 -28.56 -5.79
N ARG A 19 10.09 -28.56 -5.88
CA ARG A 19 9.21 -29.66 -5.44
C ARG A 19 9.37 -30.04 -3.95
N ARG A 20 9.77 -29.09 -3.10
CA ARG A 20 9.80 -29.23 -1.64
C ARG A 20 8.43 -28.94 -1.01
N ALA A 21 7.52 -28.35 -1.77
CA ALA A 21 6.13 -28.14 -1.45
C ALA A 21 5.28 -28.18 -2.72
N THR A 22 4.00 -28.50 -2.59
CA THR A 22 3.01 -28.33 -3.66
C THR A 22 2.30 -26.99 -3.53
N PRO A 23 1.80 -26.39 -4.63
CA PRO A 23 0.95 -25.21 -4.57
C PRO A 23 -0.23 -25.40 -3.60
N ARG A 24 -0.88 -26.56 -3.63
CA ARG A 24 -2.02 -26.87 -2.77
C ARG A 24 -1.69 -26.86 -1.28
N GLU A 25 -0.56 -27.47 -0.86
CA GLU A 25 -0.11 -27.46 0.54
C GLU A 25 0.10 -26.02 1.06
N VAL A 26 0.77 -25.18 0.26
CA VAL A 26 1.04 -23.79 0.61
C VAL A 26 -0.28 -23.00 0.73
N VAL A 27 -1.17 -23.13 -0.26
CA VAL A 27 -2.46 -22.43 -0.26
C VAL A 27 -3.34 -22.89 0.89
N ALA A 28 -3.44 -24.19 1.16
CA ALA A 28 -4.23 -24.75 2.24
C ALA A 28 -3.78 -24.22 3.61
N GLU A 29 -2.47 -24.18 3.88
CA GLU A 29 -1.94 -23.67 5.15
C GLU A 29 -2.28 -22.18 5.38
N HIS A 30 -2.27 -21.35 4.32
CA HIS A 30 -2.65 -19.95 4.42
C HIS A 30 -4.17 -19.80 4.59
N LEU A 31 -4.99 -20.63 3.95
CA LEU A 31 -6.45 -20.66 4.15
C LEU A 31 -6.80 -21.08 5.60
N ASP A 32 -6.09 -22.05 6.16
CA ASP A 32 -6.24 -22.44 7.57
C ASP A 32 -5.85 -21.28 8.51
N ARG A 33 -4.81 -20.52 8.17
CA ARG A 33 -4.42 -19.32 8.92
C ARG A 33 -5.53 -18.25 8.86
N ILE A 34 -6.13 -18.03 7.70
CA ILE A 34 -7.28 -17.13 7.54
C ILE A 34 -8.44 -17.59 8.42
N ALA A 35 -8.83 -18.85 8.33
CA ALA A 35 -9.94 -19.41 9.11
C ALA A 35 -9.77 -19.22 10.64
N ARG A 36 -8.54 -19.32 11.14
CA ARG A 36 -8.25 -19.12 12.56
C ARG A 36 -8.26 -17.66 13.02
N LEU A 37 -7.82 -16.72 12.17
CA LEU A 37 -7.49 -15.37 12.62
C LEU A 37 -8.40 -14.28 12.08
N ASP A 38 -9.02 -14.48 10.92
CA ASP A 38 -9.69 -13.37 10.24
C ASP A 38 -10.93 -12.87 10.96
N GLY A 39 -11.59 -13.71 11.73
CA GLY A 39 -12.67 -13.31 12.64
C GLY A 39 -12.26 -12.26 13.68
N ARG A 40 -10.96 -12.17 14.03
CA ARG A 40 -10.39 -11.17 14.95
C ARG A 40 -9.83 -9.96 14.21
N VAL A 41 -9.31 -10.17 12.99
CA VAL A 41 -8.59 -9.14 12.21
C VAL A 41 -9.51 -8.42 11.23
N GLY A 42 -10.40 -9.13 10.53
CA GLY A 42 -11.30 -8.60 9.51
C GLY A 42 -10.54 -8.13 8.26
N ALA A 43 -9.56 -8.90 7.81
CA ALA A 43 -8.73 -8.55 6.66
C ALA A 43 -9.42 -8.83 5.32
N PHE A 44 -10.24 -9.88 5.26
CA PHE A 44 -10.90 -10.31 4.03
C PHE A 44 -12.38 -9.95 4.00
N ARG A 45 -12.83 -9.41 2.88
CA ARG A 45 -14.26 -9.33 2.53
C ARG A 45 -14.75 -10.66 1.96
N ARG A 46 -13.92 -11.30 1.14
CA ARG A 46 -14.23 -12.56 0.45
C ARG A 46 -13.01 -13.48 0.45
N VAL A 47 -13.12 -14.64 1.05
CA VAL A 47 -12.13 -15.73 0.96
C VAL A 47 -12.56 -16.65 -0.17
N ARG A 48 -11.62 -17.08 -1.02
CA ARG A 48 -11.85 -17.89 -2.22
C ARG A 48 -11.36 -19.34 -2.01
N ALA A 49 -11.68 -19.94 -0.87
CA ALA A 49 -11.06 -21.21 -0.44
C ALA A 49 -11.13 -22.31 -1.51
N GLU A 50 -12.32 -22.65 -2.00
CA GLU A 50 -12.52 -23.70 -3.00
C GLU A 50 -11.82 -23.35 -4.33
N ALA A 51 -12.05 -22.12 -4.84
CA ALA A 51 -11.45 -21.68 -6.08
C ALA A 51 -9.91 -21.61 -6.00
N ALA A 52 -9.37 -21.16 -4.87
CA ALA A 52 -7.92 -21.10 -4.67
C ALA A 52 -7.26 -22.49 -4.63
N LEU A 53 -7.93 -23.47 -4.00
CA LEU A 53 -7.43 -24.84 -3.99
C LEU A 53 -7.50 -25.49 -5.40
N ALA A 54 -8.58 -25.23 -6.15
CA ALA A 54 -8.68 -25.70 -7.52
C ALA A 54 -7.62 -25.06 -8.44
N GLU A 55 -7.42 -23.74 -8.32
CA GLU A 55 -6.36 -23.02 -9.05
C GLU A 55 -4.95 -23.53 -8.67
N ALA A 56 -4.73 -23.92 -7.42
CA ALA A 56 -3.47 -24.51 -6.97
C ALA A 56 -3.23 -25.89 -7.59
N ASP A 57 -4.27 -26.72 -7.72
CA ASP A 57 -4.19 -28.03 -8.38
C ASP A 57 -3.94 -27.90 -9.90
N GLU A 58 -4.66 -26.98 -10.57
CA GLU A 58 -4.41 -26.64 -11.98
C GLU A 58 -2.96 -26.16 -12.21
N LEU A 59 -2.48 -25.31 -11.31
CA LEU A 59 -1.10 -24.80 -11.37
C LEU A 59 -0.06 -25.93 -11.20
N ALA A 60 -0.31 -26.89 -10.29
CA ALA A 60 0.58 -28.02 -10.04
C ALA A 60 0.70 -28.94 -11.28
N ALA A 61 -0.33 -29.00 -12.11
CA ALA A 61 -0.37 -29.81 -13.35
C ALA A 61 0.34 -29.12 -14.53
N ARG A 62 0.74 -27.86 -14.41
CA ARG A 62 1.42 -27.12 -15.49
C ARG A 62 2.83 -27.63 -15.74
N GLY A 63 3.19 -27.78 -17.02
CA GLY A 63 4.54 -28.21 -17.42
C GLY A 63 5.64 -27.16 -17.16
N ASP A 64 5.26 -25.87 -17.07
CA ASP A 64 6.16 -24.74 -16.85
C ASP A 64 6.22 -24.26 -15.38
N LEU A 65 5.68 -25.02 -14.43
CA LEU A 65 5.65 -24.64 -13.01
C LEU A 65 7.02 -24.23 -12.46
N ALA A 66 8.07 -24.92 -12.90
CA ALA A 66 9.45 -24.65 -12.48
C ALA A 66 10.01 -23.29 -12.98
N GLU A 67 9.36 -22.68 -13.97
CA GLU A 67 9.77 -21.40 -14.55
C GLU A 67 9.01 -20.20 -13.96
N LEU A 68 7.91 -20.46 -13.21
CA LEU A 68 7.03 -19.42 -12.71
C LEU A 68 7.64 -18.66 -11.51
N PRO A 69 7.81 -17.33 -11.61
CA PRO A 69 8.43 -16.53 -10.53
C PRO A 69 7.66 -16.55 -9.21
N LEU A 70 6.33 -16.71 -9.25
CA LEU A 70 5.44 -16.79 -8.08
C LEU A 70 4.77 -18.18 -7.99
N ALA A 71 5.44 -19.25 -8.39
CA ALA A 71 4.90 -20.61 -8.37
C ALA A 71 4.22 -20.96 -7.04
N GLY A 72 2.88 -21.07 -7.03
CA GLY A 72 2.06 -21.46 -5.88
C GLY A 72 1.96 -20.42 -4.75
N VAL A 73 2.41 -19.20 -4.95
CA VAL A 73 2.39 -18.14 -3.94
C VAL A 73 0.98 -17.62 -3.71
N PRO A 74 0.43 -17.68 -2.47
CA PRO A 74 -0.86 -17.10 -2.13
C PRO A 74 -0.83 -15.58 -2.25
N LEU A 75 -1.81 -15.00 -2.96
CA LEU A 75 -1.94 -13.57 -3.20
C LEU A 75 -3.28 -13.06 -2.64
N ALA A 76 -3.23 -12.05 -1.78
CA ALA A 76 -4.41 -11.28 -1.39
C ALA A 76 -4.58 -10.06 -2.29
N VAL A 77 -5.80 -9.79 -2.76
CA VAL A 77 -6.09 -8.70 -3.71
C VAL A 77 -7.04 -7.69 -3.08
N LYS A 78 -6.73 -6.42 -3.19
CA LYS A 78 -7.58 -5.33 -2.72
C LYS A 78 -8.92 -5.31 -3.45
N ASP A 79 -10.03 -5.18 -2.71
CA ASP A 79 -11.41 -5.26 -3.22
C ASP A 79 -11.86 -4.03 -4.05
N ASN A 80 -10.95 -3.40 -4.74
CA ASN A 80 -11.24 -2.41 -5.78
C ASN A 80 -10.56 -2.74 -7.12
N LEU A 81 -10.02 -3.95 -7.23
CA LEU A 81 -9.46 -4.53 -8.44
C LEU A 81 -10.31 -5.74 -8.86
N ASP A 82 -10.56 -5.86 -10.15
CA ASP A 82 -11.34 -6.97 -10.68
C ASP A 82 -10.55 -8.28 -10.58
N VAL A 83 -11.19 -9.30 -10.04
CA VAL A 83 -10.75 -10.70 -10.04
C VAL A 83 -11.85 -11.50 -10.78
N ARG A 84 -11.50 -12.17 -11.85
CA ARG A 84 -12.46 -12.93 -12.67
C ARG A 84 -13.29 -13.87 -11.82
N GLY A 85 -14.60 -13.80 -11.98
CA GLY A 85 -15.59 -14.61 -11.26
C GLY A 85 -15.98 -14.05 -9.89
N GLU A 86 -15.34 -12.98 -9.40
CA GLU A 86 -15.67 -12.35 -8.12
C GLU A 86 -16.28 -10.95 -8.32
N SER A 87 -17.21 -10.59 -7.45
CA SER A 87 -17.79 -9.24 -7.45
C SER A 87 -16.88 -8.28 -6.68
N LYS A 88 -16.45 -7.23 -7.35
CA LYS A 88 -15.74 -6.10 -6.73
C LYS A 88 -16.75 -5.20 -6.03
N ARG A 89 -16.68 -5.10 -4.71
CA ARG A 89 -17.61 -4.28 -3.90
C ARG A 89 -17.07 -2.91 -3.54
N ASN A 90 -15.76 -2.68 -3.68
CA ASN A 90 -15.12 -1.40 -3.38
C ASN A 90 -15.53 -0.81 -2.00
N GLY A 91 -15.77 -1.69 -1.02
CA GLY A 91 -16.18 -1.35 0.34
C GLY A 91 -17.60 -0.76 0.45
N SER A 92 -18.45 -0.80 -0.58
CA SER A 92 -19.73 -0.10 -0.65
C SER A 92 -20.91 -1.04 -0.89
N ALA A 93 -22.03 -0.73 -0.23
CA ALA A 93 -23.31 -1.32 -0.55
C ALA A 93 -23.88 -0.82 -1.90
N ALA A 94 -23.44 0.36 -2.35
CA ALA A 94 -23.89 0.95 -3.62
C ALA A 94 -23.26 0.32 -4.87
N THR A 95 -22.14 -0.37 -4.73
CA THR A 95 -21.46 -1.03 -5.86
C THR A 95 -22.22 -2.30 -6.25
N PRO A 96 -22.50 -2.52 -7.56
CA PRO A 96 -23.19 -3.71 -8.03
C PRO A 96 -22.50 -5.02 -7.61
N ASP A 97 -23.31 -6.02 -7.28
CA ASP A 97 -22.83 -7.37 -6.97
C ASP A 97 -22.77 -8.24 -8.22
N THR A 98 -21.94 -7.81 -9.17
CA THR A 98 -21.78 -8.48 -10.48
C THR A 98 -20.36 -9.02 -10.57
N PRO A 99 -20.20 -10.35 -10.78
CA PRO A 99 -18.87 -10.93 -10.97
C PRO A 99 -18.14 -10.35 -12.17
N ALA A 100 -16.86 -10.05 -12.00
CA ALA A 100 -16.02 -9.55 -13.08
C ALA A 100 -15.80 -10.63 -14.17
N ALA A 101 -15.94 -10.24 -15.44
CA ALA A 101 -15.71 -11.12 -16.57
C ALA A 101 -14.23 -11.45 -16.80
N ALA A 102 -13.33 -10.59 -16.36
CA ALA A 102 -11.88 -10.73 -16.51
C ALA A 102 -11.14 -10.18 -15.28
N ASP A 103 -9.91 -10.63 -15.10
CA ASP A 103 -9.00 -10.05 -14.12
C ASP A 103 -8.57 -8.64 -14.53
N HIS A 104 -8.38 -7.75 -13.56
CA HIS A 104 -7.62 -6.53 -13.75
C HIS A 104 -6.20 -6.87 -14.25
N VAL A 105 -5.61 -6.06 -15.13
CA VAL A 105 -4.30 -6.34 -15.75
C VAL A 105 -3.20 -6.66 -14.72
N ALA A 106 -3.19 -5.98 -13.57
CA ALA A 106 -2.23 -6.26 -12.50
C ALA A 106 -2.45 -7.64 -11.86
N VAL A 107 -3.70 -8.07 -11.68
CA VAL A 107 -4.05 -9.40 -11.17
C VAL A 107 -3.69 -10.47 -12.19
N ALA A 108 -4.03 -10.27 -13.47
CA ALA A 108 -3.71 -11.19 -14.55
C ALA A 108 -2.21 -11.45 -14.67
N ARG A 109 -1.37 -10.40 -14.55
CA ARG A 109 0.10 -10.54 -14.59
C ARG A 109 0.64 -11.36 -13.42
N LEU A 110 0.14 -11.17 -12.20
CA LEU A 110 0.57 -11.95 -11.05
C LEU A 110 0.11 -13.41 -11.12
N ARG A 111 -1.12 -13.67 -11.62
CA ARG A 111 -1.60 -15.04 -11.90
C ARG A 111 -0.77 -15.73 -12.98
N ALA A 112 -0.45 -15.02 -14.06
CA ALA A 112 0.40 -15.55 -15.13
C ALA A 112 1.80 -15.93 -14.61
N ALA A 113 2.29 -15.21 -13.59
CA ALA A 113 3.55 -15.53 -12.90
C ALA A 113 3.44 -16.69 -11.89
N GLY A 114 2.26 -17.29 -11.71
CA GLY A 114 2.01 -18.45 -10.84
C GLY A 114 1.43 -18.12 -9.46
N ALA A 115 1.01 -16.88 -9.19
CA ALA A 115 0.32 -16.55 -7.94
C ALA A 115 -1.10 -17.11 -7.92
N VAL A 116 -1.55 -17.58 -6.74
CA VAL A 116 -2.92 -18.06 -6.49
C VAL A 116 -3.69 -17.03 -5.68
N VAL A 117 -4.79 -16.51 -6.22
CA VAL A 117 -5.62 -15.50 -5.52
C VAL A 117 -6.47 -16.17 -4.45
N ILE A 118 -6.14 -15.94 -3.17
CA ILE A 118 -6.82 -16.56 -2.03
C ILE A 118 -8.02 -15.76 -1.51
N GLY A 119 -8.16 -14.50 -1.89
CA GLY A 119 -9.30 -13.68 -1.50
C GLY A 119 -9.18 -12.21 -1.83
N LEU A 120 -10.32 -11.50 -1.69
CA LEU A 120 -10.43 -10.06 -1.80
C LEU A 120 -10.44 -9.44 -0.41
N THR A 121 -9.57 -8.44 -0.21
CA THR A 121 -9.34 -7.84 1.09
C THR A 121 -10.22 -6.63 1.34
N ASN A 122 -10.57 -6.42 2.61
CA ASN A 122 -11.46 -5.35 3.03
C ASN A 122 -10.88 -3.95 2.77
N VAL A 123 -11.74 -3.01 2.41
CA VAL A 123 -11.43 -1.61 2.13
C VAL A 123 -12.51 -0.69 2.71
N PRO A 124 -12.24 0.58 3.03
CA PRO A 124 -13.29 1.54 3.30
C PRO A 124 -14.05 1.87 2.02
N GLU A 125 -15.26 2.38 2.16
CA GLU A 125 -16.11 2.71 1.02
C GLU A 125 -15.40 3.59 -0.01
N LEU A 126 -15.45 3.19 -1.29
CA LEU A 126 -14.79 3.80 -2.45
C LEU A 126 -13.28 4.09 -2.22
N CYS A 127 -12.65 3.35 -1.32
CA CYS A 127 -11.23 3.51 -0.97
C CYS A 127 -10.84 4.92 -0.49
N VAL A 128 -11.76 5.68 0.09
CA VAL A 128 -11.60 7.11 0.36
C VAL A 128 -10.75 7.41 1.59
N PHE A 129 -10.92 6.66 2.68
CA PHE A 129 -10.35 7.01 3.99
C PHE A 129 -9.15 6.15 4.40
N GLY A 130 -8.33 6.70 5.30
CA GLY A 130 -7.17 6.02 5.88
C GLY A 130 -7.51 5.12 7.08
N THR A 131 -8.79 4.80 7.27
CA THR A 131 -9.31 3.75 8.17
C THR A 131 -10.08 2.74 7.33
N THR A 132 -9.89 1.44 7.60
CA THR A 132 -10.63 0.40 6.88
C THR A 132 -11.78 -0.10 7.74
N ASP A 133 -12.94 0.46 7.48
CA ASP A 133 -14.20 0.20 8.16
C ASP A 133 -15.38 0.56 7.26
N GLY A 134 -16.51 -0.10 7.43
CA GLY A 134 -17.73 0.12 6.66
C GLY A 134 -18.68 -1.07 6.71
N VAL A 135 -19.51 -1.21 5.68
CA VAL A 135 -20.56 -2.25 5.57
C VAL A 135 -20.02 -3.69 5.69
N HIS A 136 -18.75 -3.90 5.39
CA HIS A 136 -18.09 -5.20 5.48
C HIS A 136 -17.28 -5.40 6.76
N GLY A 137 -17.49 -4.56 7.79
CA GLY A 137 -16.84 -4.66 9.09
C GLY A 137 -15.63 -3.74 9.25
N ILE A 138 -14.83 -4.01 10.27
CA ILE A 138 -13.68 -3.20 10.68
C ILE A 138 -12.41 -4.03 10.58
N THR A 139 -11.42 -3.56 9.83
CA THR A 139 -10.10 -4.18 9.77
C THR A 139 -9.19 -3.64 10.87
N ARG A 140 -8.72 -4.55 11.70
CA ARG A 140 -7.87 -4.27 12.86
C ARG A 140 -6.41 -4.50 12.53
N ASN A 141 -5.55 -3.72 13.17
CA ASN A 141 -4.11 -3.91 13.06
C ASN A 141 -3.67 -5.19 13.78
N PRO A 142 -3.04 -6.17 13.13
CA PRO A 142 -2.59 -7.41 13.77
C PRO A 142 -1.61 -7.22 14.93
N TRP A 143 -0.89 -6.10 14.97
CA TRP A 143 0.03 -5.79 16.08
C TRP A 143 -0.67 -5.14 17.29
N ASP A 144 -1.85 -4.60 17.09
CA ASP A 144 -2.67 -3.99 18.14
C ASP A 144 -4.14 -3.98 17.68
N LEU A 145 -4.89 -5.01 18.02
CA LEU A 145 -6.28 -5.21 17.60
C LEU A 145 -7.24 -4.10 18.06
N THR A 146 -6.81 -3.22 18.97
CA THR A 146 -7.59 -2.04 19.38
C THR A 146 -7.49 -0.89 18.39
N ARG A 147 -6.59 -0.98 17.38
CA ARG A 147 -6.32 0.03 16.37
C ARG A 147 -6.72 -0.44 14.98
N THR A 148 -7.09 0.51 14.10
CA THR A 148 -7.30 0.20 12.69
C THR A 148 -5.96 -0.16 12.01
N ALA A 149 -6.00 -1.06 11.05
CA ALA A 149 -4.85 -1.36 10.19
C ALA A 149 -4.41 -0.17 9.32
N GLY A 150 -5.22 0.89 9.29
CA GLY A 150 -5.06 1.98 8.32
C GLY A 150 -5.90 1.74 7.08
N GLY A 151 -5.66 2.50 6.02
CA GLY A 151 -6.44 2.40 4.78
C GLY A 151 -5.83 3.25 3.62
N SER A 152 -6.37 3.02 2.44
CA SER A 152 -7.53 2.17 2.11
C SER A 152 -7.16 0.70 1.81
N SER A 153 -5.90 0.32 1.62
CA SER A 153 -5.47 -1.10 1.49
C SER A 153 -5.27 -1.76 2.86
N GLY A 154 -6.14 -1.46 3.84
CA GLY A 154 -5.99 -1.93 5.21
C GLY A 154 -6.16 -3.43 5.35
N GLY A 155 -7.13 -4.03 4.65
CA GLY A 155 -7.32 -5.48 4.63
C GLY A 155 -6.12 -6.20 4.02
N SER A 156 -5.55 -5.69 2.92
CA SER A 156 -4.33 -6.23 2.30
C SER A 156 -3.13 -6.19 3.26
N ALA A 157 -2.92 -5.06 3.93
CA ALA A 157 -1.83 -4.95 4.89
C ALA A 157 -2.04 -5.84 6.13
N ALA A 158 -3.26 -5.91 6.65
CA ALA A 158 -3.58 -6.77 7.79
C ALA A 158 -3.41 -8.26 7.45
N ALA A 159 -3.83 -8.69 6.24
CA ALA A 159 -3.65 -10.06 5.78
C ALA A 159 -2.18 -10.47 5.76
N VAL A 160 -1.30 -9.62 5.20
CA VAL A 160 0.15 -9.90 5.13
C VAL A 160 0.78 -9.86 6.52
N ALA A 161 0.48 -8.86 7.33
CA ALA A 161 1.03 -8.73 8.68
C ALA A 161 0.58 -9.86 9.63
N ALA A 162 -0.61 -10.43 9.43
CA ALA A 162 -1.10 -11.58 10.19
C ALA A 162 -0.55 -12.93 9.66
N GLY A 163 0.22 -12.93 8.57
CA GLY A 163 0.69 -14.15 7.92
C GLY A 163 -0.40 -14.93 7.18
N MET A 164 -1.53 -14.31 6.89
CA MET A 164 -2.61 -14.91 6.11
C MET A 164 -2.30 -14.97 4.59
N ALA A 165 -1.38 -14.14 4.15
CA ALA A 165 -0.82 -14.15 2.80
C ALA A 165 0.64 -13.67 2.87
N PRO A 166 1.56 -14.20 2.04
CA PRO A 166 2.93 -13.70 1.99
C PRO A 166 3.04 -12.33 1.34
N ILE A 167 2.18 -12.05 0.37
CA ILE A 167 2.11 -10.79 -0.40
C ILE A 167 0.65 -10.39 -0.66
N ALA A 168 0.45 -9.09 -0.87
CA ALA A 168 -0.84 -8.57 -1.32
C ALA A 168 -0.66 -7.47 -2.37
N LEU A 169 -1.66 -7.36 -3.26
CA LEU A 169 -1.80 -6.28 -4.21
C LEU A 169 -2.73 -5.20 -3.62
N GLY A 170 -2.28 -3.97 -3.62
CA GLY A 170 -3.06 -2.81 -3.22
C GLY A 170 -2.85 -1.63 -4.16
N ASN A 171 -3.35 -0.45 -3.78
CA ASN A 171 -3.12 0.80 -4.52
C ASN A 171 -3.11 2.02 -3.61
N ASP A 172 -2.56 3.13 -4.13
CA ASP A 172 -2.28 4.34 -3.34
C ASP A 172 -2.61 5.59 -4.14
N GLY A 173 -3.74 6.22 -3.82
CA GLY A 173 -4.17 7.50 -4.40
C GLY A 173 -3.80 8.72 -3.55
N MET A 174 -3.67 8.57 -2.21
CA MET A 174 -3.28 9.63 -1.27
C MET A 174 -2.58 9.04 -0.02
N GLY A 175 -1.90 7.89 -0.16
CA GLY A 175 -1.22 7.19 0.92
C GLY A 175 -1.76 5.79 1.18
N SER A 176 -2.68 5.29 0.36
CA SER A 176 -3.44 4.05 0.63
C SER A 176 -2.65 2.74 0.58
N LEU A 177 -1.40 2.72 0.12
CA LEU A 177 -0.42 1.64 0.38
C LEU A 177 0.40 1.95 1.62
N ARG A 178 0.97 3.17 1.67
CA ARG A 178 1.98 3.58 2.65
C ARG A 178 1.40 3.71 4.07
N ILE A 179 0.17 4.19 4.21
CA ILE A 179 -0.51 4.30 5.50
C ILE A 179 -0.68 2.94 6.17
N PRO A 180 -1.35 1.95 5.53
CA PRO A 180 -1.53 0.65 6.16
C PRO A 180 -0.22 -0.14 6.27
N ALA A 181 0.71 -0.02 5.31
CA ALA A 181 2.02 -0.64 5.42
C ALA A 181 2.78 -0.14 6.66
N ALA A 182 2.79 1.18 6.90
CA ALA A 182 3.44 1.77 8.07
C ALA A 182 2.81 1.33 9.40
N ASN A 183 1.48 1.17 9.45
CA ASN A 183 0.78 0.69 10.64
C ASN A 183 1.01 -0.79 10.90
N CYS A 184 1.13 -1.59 9.84
CA CYS A 184 1.21 -3.04 9.91
C CYS A 184 2.65 -3.59 9.80
N GLY A 185 3.67 -2.72 9.73
CA GLY A 185 5.07 -3.15 9.70
C GLY A 185 5.47 -3.81 8.40
N LEU A 186 4.97 -3.31 7.27
CA LEU A 186 5.22 -3.85 5.94
C LEU A 186 6.02 -2.89 5.08
N LEU A 187 6.74 -3.46 4.11
CA LEU A 187 7.32 -2.74 3.00
C LEU A 187 6.28 -2.54 1.90
N THR A 188 6.27 -1.34 1.31
CA THR A 188 5.50 -1.05 0.10
C THR A 188 6.19 0.03 -0.73
N LEU A 189 6.04 -0.07 -2.04
CA LEU A 189 6.37 0.98 -3.00
C LEU A 189 5.09 1.52 -3.63
N LYS A 190 4.87 2.82 -3.51
CA LYS A 190 4.03 3.58 -4.43
C LYS A 190 4.92 4.04 -5.59
N PRO A 191 4.77 3.47 -6.81
CA PRO A 191 5.62 3.82 -7.94
C PRO A 191 5.36 5.24 -8.44
N GLY A 192 6.19 5.72 -9.35
CA GLY A 192 5.93 6.90 -10.14
C GLY A 192 4.72 6.73 -11.06
N TYR A 193 4.14 7.85 -11.48
CA TYR A 193 2.97 7.84 -12.36
C TYR A 193 3.25 7.07 -13.65
N GLY A 194 2.36 6.12 -13.93
CA GLY A 194 2.40 5.31 -15.15
C GLY A 194 3.53 4.27 -15.19
N VAL A 195 4.28 4.04 -14.11
CA VAL A 195 5.33 3.00 -14.05
C VAL A 195 4.71 1.61 -13.98
N LEU A 196 3.65 1.44 -13.23
CA LEU A 196 2.85 0.21 -13.19
C LEU A 196 1.47 0.46 -13.81
N PRO A 197 0.75 -0.57 -14.30
CA PRO A 197 -0.61 -0.39 -14.80
C PRO A 197 -1.52 0.03 -13.65
N ALA A 198 -2.20 1.18 -13.79
CA ALA A 198 -3.15 1.68 -12.82
C ALA A 198 -4.54 1.08 -13.04
N GLY A 199 -5.44 1.71 -13.78
CA GLY A 199 -6.80 1.21 -14.05
C GLY A 199 -7.69 1.21 -12.79
N ILE A 200 -7.55 2.25 -11.95
CA ILE A 200 -8.16 2.35 -10.63
C ILE A 200 -9.23 3.44 -10.63
N GLY A 201 -10.48 3.06 -10.34
CA GLY A 201 -11.58 4.00 -10.24
C GLY A 201 -11.78 4.85 -11.50
N GLY A 202 -12.40 6.01 -11.35
CA GLY A 202 -12.66 6.95 -12.45
C GLY A 202 -11.43 7.76 -12.83
N GLY A 203 -10.63 7.28 -13.81
CA GLY A 203 -9.47 8.00 -14.35
C GLY A 203 -8.28 8.08 -13.37
N ASP A 204 -8.05 7.01 -12.61
CA ASP A 204 -6.92 6.85 -11.69
C ASP A 204 -6.74 8.02 -10.72
N TRP A 205 -7.86 8.59 -10.28
CA TRP A 205 -7.87 9.78 -9.43
C TRP A 205 -7.04 10.92 -10.04
N PHE A 206 -7.30 11.24 -11.30
CA PHE A 206 -6.52 12.23 -12.09
C PHE A 206 -5.02 11.88 -12.20
N GLY A 207 -4.70 10.59 -12.30
CA GLY A 207 -3.32 10.10 -12.36
C GLY A 207 -2.56 10.24 -11.04
N MET A 208 -3.26 10.20 -9.90
CA MET A 208 -2.66 10.17 -8.57
C MET A 208 -2.58 8.75 -7.99
N SER A 209 -3.40 7.82 -8.50
CA SER A 209 -3.53 6.47 -7.95
C SER A 209 -2.68 5.48 -8.72
N GLU A 210 -1.88 4.70 -8.00
CA GLU A 210 -0.98 3.69 -8.55
C GLU A 210 -1.15 2.37 -7.80
N ASN A 211 -1.06 1.24 -8.52
CA ASN A 211 -0.98 -0.09 -7.92
C ASN A 211 0.41 -0.35 -7.34
N GLY A 212 0.49 -1.20 -6.33
CA GLY A 212 1.77 -1.57 -5.73
C GLY A 212 1.69 -2.74 -4.76
N PRO A 213 2.84 -3.29 -4.38
CA PRO A 213 2.96 -4.42 -3.48
C PRO A 213 2.76 -4.03 -2.02
N LEU A 214 2.25 -4.97 -1.23
CA LEU A 214 2.40 -5.03 0.22
C LEU A 214 3.14 -6.32 0.54
N ALA A 215 4.31 -6.24 1.14
CA ALA A 215 5.21 -7.37 1.33
C ALA A 215 5.96 -7.27 2.67
N THR A 216 6.50 -8.39 3.13
CA THR A 216 7.32 -8.43 4.34
C THR A 216 8.82 -8.23 4.06
N THR A 217 9.25 -8.37 2.80
CA THR A 217 10.65 -8.23 2.38
C THR A 217 10.81 -7.33 1.17
N VAL A 218 11.99 -6.74 1.03
CA VAL A 218 12.33 -5.94 -0.16
C VAL A 218 12.37 -6.82 -1.42
N ALA A 219 12.82 -8.06 -1.29
CA ALA A 219 12.88 -9.01 -2.40
C ALA A 219 11.50 -9.30 -2.99
N ASP A 220 10.49 -9.54 -2.13
CA ASP A 220 9.11 -9.78 -2.57
C ASP A 220 8.53 -8.55 -3.26
N ALA A 221 8.75 -7.35 -2.70
CA ALA A 221 8.26 -6.11 -3.29
C ALA A 221 8.90 -5.84 -4.67
N ARG A 222 10.20 -6.08 -4.82
CA ARG A 222 10.90 -5.96 -6.10
C ARG A 222 10.34 -6.92 -7.13
N LEU A 223 10.17 -8.19 -6.75
CA LEU A 223 9.62 -9.21 -7.63
C LEU A 223 8.21 -8.83 -8.10
N MET A 224 7.33 -8.44 -7.17
CA MET A 224 5.98 -8.00 -7.54
C MET A 224 6.00 -6.79 -8.48
N CYS A 225 6.82 -5.78 -8.22
CA CYS A 225 6.94 -4.61 -9.09
C CYS A 225 7.44 -4.98 -10.50
N ALA A 226 8.44 -5.84 -10.59
CA ALA A 226 8.96 -6.32 -11.88
C ALA A 226 7.88 -7.05 -12.69
N LEU A 227 7.11 -7.93 -12.05
CA LEU A 227 6.02 -8.66 -12.69
C LEU A 227 4.86 -7.73 -13.09
N LEU A 228 4.51 -6.78 -12.23
CA LEU A 228 3.47 -5.79 -12.51
C LEU A 228 3.86 -4.85 -13.66
N ALA A 229 5.12 -4.47 -13.79
CA ALA A 229 5.60 -3.65 -14.91
C ALA A 229 5.47 -4.37 -16.26
N GLY A 230 5.62 -5.70 -16.28
CA GLY A 230 5.56 -6.53 -17.48
C GLY A 230 6.76 -6.31 -18.42
N SER A 231 6.78 -7.05 -19.53
CA SER A 231 7.85 -6.97 -20.51
C SER A 231 7.88 -5.66 -21.32
N GLU A 232 6.74 -4.97 -21.41
CA GLU A 232 6.59 -3.74 -22.18
C GLU A 232 7.28 -2.53 -21.55
N ARG A 233 7.46 -2.57 -20.23
CA ARG A 233 8.17 -1.55 -19.47
C ARG A 233 9.36 -2.20 -18.81
N ARG A 234 10.54 -1.77 -19.17
CA ARG A 234 11.75 -2.18 -18.46
C ARG A 234 11.62 -1.66 -17.03
N TRP A 235 11.15 -2.50 -16.12
CA TRP A 235 11.43 -2.28 -14.71
C TRP A 235 12.94 -2.19 -14.61
N PRO A 236 13.48 -1.04 -14.15
CA PRO A 236 14.92 -0.85 -14.17
C PRO A 236 15.57 -1.96 -13.35
N SER A 237 16.05 -2.97 -14.03
CA SER A 237 16.88 -4.03 -13.44
C SER A 237 18.29 -3.49 -13.36
N ARG A 238 18.56 -2.53 -12.48
CA ARG A 238 19.94 -2.09 -12.31
C ARG A 238 20.53 -2.68 -11.05
N VAL A 239 21.72 -3.17 -11.28
CA VAL A 239 22.80 -3.31 -10.31
C VAL A 239 22.70 -2.14 -9.32
N PRO A 240 22.70 -2.42 -8.01
CA PRO A 240 22.69 -1.38 -7.02
C PRO A 240 23.78 -0.38 -7.35
N PRO A 241 23.49 0.90 -7.36
CA PRO A 241 24.56 1.87 -7.39
C PRO A 241 25.38 1.63 -6.16
N THR A 242 26.53 1.02 -6.35
CA THR A 242 27.59 0.96 -5.36
C THR A 242 28.08 2.40 -5.20
N GLY A 243 27.44 3.20 -4.37
CA GLY A 243 27.79 4.59 -4.25
C GLY A 243 27.07 5.29 -3.12
N MET A 244 27.76 6.27 -2.58
CA MET A 244 27.25 7.19 -1.58
C MET A 244 26.10 8.01 -2.15
N ARG A 245 24.98 8.09 -1.41
CA ARG A 245 23.81 8.92 -1.75
C ARG A 245 23.75 10.17 -0.89
N LYS A 246 23.19 11.23 -1.44
CA LYS A 246 22.86 12.47 -0.70
C LYS A 246 21.43 12.35 -0.19
N VAL A 247 21.27 12.10 1.11
CA VAL A 247 19.97 11.89 1.76
C VAL A 247 19.56 13.14 2.52
N ALA A 248 18.44 13.75 2.13
CA ALA A 248 17.80 14.78 2.92
C ALA A 248 16.94 14.15 4.02
N VAL A 249 16.98 14.68 5.24
CA VAL A 249 16.16 14.26 6.36
C VAL A 249 15.21 15.39 6.75
N SER A 250 13.91 15.16 6.66
CA SER A 250 12.89 16.11 7.10
C SER A 250 11.95 15.52 8.13
N LEU A 251 11.70 16.26 9.18
CA LEU A 251 10.69 15.99 10.21
C LEU A 251 9.49 16.95 10.07
N ARG A 252 9.51 17.80 9.05
CA ARG A 252 8.49 18.83 8.83
C ARG A 252 7.25 18.19 8.20
N SER A 253 6.10 18.42 8.82
CA SER A 253 4.81 18.12 8.18
C SER A 253 4.54 19.12 7.05
N PRO A 254 4.06 18.65 5.88
CA PRO A 254 3.61 19.54 4.81
C PRO A 254 2.31 20.28 5.15
N LEU A 255 1.58 19.83 6.17
CA LEU A 255 0.36 20.47 6.64
C LEU A 255 0.67 21.36 7.87
N LEU A 256 0.29 22.62 7.77
CA LEU A 256 0.42 23.57 8.89
C LEU A 256 -0.38 23.10 10.11
N GLY A 257 0.18 23.28 11.30
CA GLY A 257 -0.45 22.88 12.56
C GLY A 257 -0.38 21.36 12.87
N VAL A 258 0.07 20.53 11.94
CA VAL A 258 0.29 19.09 12.20
C VAL A 258 1.74 18.84 12.55
N THR A 259 1.99 18.36 13.78
CA THR A 259 3.33 17.99 14.25
C THR A 259 3.49 16.46 14.24
N VAL A 260 4.70 16.01 13.90
CA VAL A 260 5.07 14.59 14.00
C VAL A 260 5.34 14.23 15.46
N ALA A 261 4.73 13.16 15.97
CA ALA A 261 4.90 12.71 17.35
C ALA A 261 6.32 12.19 17.61
N ALA A 262 6.77 12.29 18.87
CA ALA A 262 8.15 12.00 19.27
C ALA A 262 8.66 10.61 18.84
N PRO A 263 7.92 9.50 18.98
CA PRO A 263 8.41 8.18 18.55
C PRO A 263 8.72 8.11 17.04
N PHE A 264 7.88 8.74 16.19
CA PHE A 264 8.11 8.78 14.75
C PHE A 264 9.31 9.65 14.36
N ARG A 265 9.54 10.76 15.09
CA ARG A 265 10.75 11.56 14.91
C ARG A 265 12.00 10.81 15.33
N ALA A 266 11.92 10.01 16.40
CA ALA A 266 13.03 9.18 16.87
C ALA A 266 13.42 8.12 15.84
N ALA A 267 12.42 7.41 15.26
CA ALA A 267 12.66 6.42 14.20
C ALA A 267 13.41 7.02 13.00
N VAL A 268 13.01 8.20 12.54
CA VAL A 268 13.71 8.87 11.42
C VAL A 268 15.15 9.26 11.79
N ARG A 269 15.41 9.76 13.02
CA ARG A 269 16.77 10.07 13.45
C ARG A 269 17.64 8.83 13.53
N GLU A 270 17.10 7.73 14.01
CA GLU A 270 17.80 6.45 14.07
C GLU A 270 18.08 5.92 12.67
N ALA A 271 17.10 5.98 11.75
CA ALA A 271 17.28 5.62 10.34
C ALA A 271 18.36 6.46 9.66
N ALA A 272 18.37 7.77 9.90
CA ALA A 272 19.43 8.65 9.42
C ALA A 272 20.81 8.22 9.94
N GLY A 273 20.92 7.84 11.21
CA GLY A 273 22.15 7.30 11.80
C GLY A 273 22.61 6.00 11.16
N VAL A 274 21.70 5.12 10.76
CA VAL A 274 22.02 3.88 10.02
C VAL A 274 22.61 4.23 8.65
N LEU A 275 22.00 5.17 7.91
CA LEU A 275 22.51 5.58 6.60
C LEU A 275 23.88 6.27 6.66
N ILE A 276 24.14 7.07 7.71
CA ILE A 276 25.49 7.65 7.95
C ILE A 276 26.52 6.54 8.13
N LYS A 277 26.20 5.52 8.95
CA LYS A 277 27.10 4.38 9.17
C LYS A 277 27.30 3.53 7.91
N ALA A 278 26.31 3.51 7.01
CA ALA A 278 26.40 2.87 5.71
C ALA A 278 27.21 3.68 4.67
N GLY A 279 27.68 4.88 5.02
CA GLY A 279 28.54 5.71 4.17
C GLY A 279 27.80 6.74 3.31
N HIS A 280 26.52 7.01 3.57
CA HIS A 280 25.77 8.03 2.85
C HIS A 280 26.01 9.44 3.42
N GLN A 281 25.88 10.46 2.56
CA GLN A 281 25.83 11.86 2.97
C GLN A 281 24.43 12.21 3.44
N VAL A 282 24.24 12.34 4.74
CA VAL A 282 22.93 12.62 5.35
C VAL A 282 22.94 14.04 5.93
N ARG A 283 22.00 14.87 5.48
CA ARG A 283 21.84 16.22 6.02
C ARG A 283 20.37 16.54 6.31
N ARG A 284 20.12 17.42 7.27
CA ARG A 284 18.79 17.95 7.52
C ARG A 284 18.44 18.97 6.44
N ALA A 285 17.35 18.73 5.71
CA ALA A 285 16.81 19.64 4.73
C ALA A 285 15.30 19.43 4.61
N ASP A 286 14.54 20.51 4.59
CA ASP A 286 13.08 20.47 4.48
C ASP A 286 12.66 20.78 3.04
N PRO A 287 11.79 19.96 2.40
CA PRO A 287 11.28 20.26 1.08
C PRO A 287 10.49 21.58 1.06
N PRO A 288 10.59 22.38 0.00
CA PRO A 288 9.94 23.69 -0.10
C PRO A 288 8.45 23.55 -0.49
N TYR A 289 7.66 22.90 0.36
CA TYR A 289 6.24 22.72 0.12
C TYR A 289 5.51 24.07 -0.02
N PRO A 290 4.66 24.26 -1.08
CA PRO A 290 3.86 25.46 -1.23
C PRO A 290 2.76 25.53 -0.18
N ALA A 291 2.37 26.75 0.22
CA ALA A 291 1.28 26.96 1.16
C ALA A 291 -0.07 26.40 0.66
N SER A 292 -0.25 26.33 -0.67
CA SER A 292 -1.43 25.74 -1.31
C SER A 292 -1.52 24.23 -1.24
N LEU A 293 -0.50 23.52 -0.75
CA LEU A 293 -0.47 22.05 -0.75
C LEU A 293 -1.68 21.41 -0.05
N ALA A 294 -2.09 21.97 1.08
CA ALA A 294 -3.25 21.49 1.83
C ALA A 294 -4.56 21.61 1.01
N THR A 295 -4.77 22.75 0.40
CA THR A 295 -5.94 23.02 -0.46
C THR A 295 -5.92 22.17 -1.71
N THR A 296 -4.75 22.06 -2.36
CA THR A 296 -4.57 21.19 -3.53
C THR A 296 -4.87 19.73 -3.20
N SER A 297 -4.35 19.23 -2.08
CA SER A 297 -4.63 17.85 -1.60
C SER A 297 -6.13 17.64 -1.37
N LEU A 298 -6.78 18.57 -0.66
CA LEU A 298 -8.20 18.48 -0.33
C LEU A 298 -9.09 18.50 -1.58
N THR A 299 -8.83 19.43 -2.50
CA THR A 299 -9.66 19.59 -3.71
C THR A 299 -9.51 18.38 -4.64
N HIS A 300 -8.29 17.87 -4.85
CA HIS A 300 -8.06 16.68 -5.67
C HIS A 300 -8.66 15.42 -5.03
N TRP A 301 -8.46 15.23 -3.73
CA TRP A 301 -9.02 14.10 -3.00
C TRP A 301 -10.55 14.07 -3.05
N THR A 302 -11.21 15.22 -2.82
CA THR A 302 -12.67 15.28 -2.86
C THR A 302 -13.23 15.14 -4.27
N ALA A 303 -12.56 15.74 -5.27
CA ALA A 303 -12.97 15.65 -6.67
C ALA A 303 -12.84 14.22 -7.23
N ALA A 304 -11.81 13.48 -6.85
CA ALA A 304 -11.62 12.08 -7.24
C ALA A 304 -12.78 11.20 -6.77
N VAL A 305 -13.20 11.39 -5.52
CA VAL A 305 -14.35 10.66 -4.95
C VAL A 305 -15.67 11.04 -5.63
N ALA A 306 -15.81 12.29 -6.08
CA ALA A 306 -16.99 12.70 -6.82
C ALA A 306 -17.13 11.95 -8.16
N VAL A 307 -15.99 11.65 -8.81
CA VAL A 307 -15.96 10.82 -10.04
C VAL A 307 -16.30 9.36 -9.71
N ASP A 308 -15.69 8.78 -8.67
CA ASP A 308 -15.93 7.39 -8.29
C ASP A 308 -17.37 7.12 -7.80
N ALA A 309 -18.04 8.15 -7.28
CA ALA A 309 -19.43 8.09 -6.83
C ALA A 309 -20.46 8.36 -7.96
N GLU A 310 -19.99 8.66 -9.18
CA GLU A 310 -20.87 8.91 -10.31
C GLU A 310 -21.61 7.62 -10.70
N GLY A 311 -22.93 7.73 -10.88
CA GLY A 311 -23.80 6.59 -11.21
C GLY A 311 -24.17 5.69 -10.02
N LEU A 312 -23.61 5.87 -8.83
CA LEU A 312 -24.00 5.10 -7.64
C LEU A 312 -25.21 5.74 -6.93
N ASP A 313 -26.08 4.88 -6.35
CA ASP A 313 -27.20 5.37 -5.53
C ASP A 313 -26.68 6.03 -4.24
N PRO A 314 -26.86 7.35 -4.07
CA PRO A 314 -26.33 8.05 -2.90
C PRO A 314 -26.99 7.63 -1.58
N ARG A 315 -28.16 6.95 -1.61
CA ARG A 315 -28.83 6.45 -0.39
C ARG A 315 -28.08 5.25 0.20
N LEU A 316 -27.36 4.51 -0.63
CA LEU A 316 -26.55 3.35 -0.25
C LEU A 316 -25.12 3.70 0.12
N LEU A 317 -24.68 4.96 -0.09
CA LEU A 317 -23.36 5.42 0.31
C LEU A 317 -23.33 5.82 1.78
N ASP A 318 -22.20 5.56 2.44
CA ASP A 318 -21.88 6.09 3.76
C ASP A 318 -22.06 7.62 3.81
N ARG A 319 -22.54 8.15 4.94
CA ARG A 319 -22.73 9.59 5.12
C ARG A 319 -21.44 10.38 4.85
N ARG A 320 -20.29 9.86 5.30
CA ARG A 320 -18.98 10.54 5.10
C ARG A 320 -18.60 10.58 3.62
N THR A 321 -18.79 9.49 2.87
CA THR A 321 -18.48 9.38 1.43
C THR A 321 -19.42 10.26 0.61
N ARG A 322 -20.70 10.23 0.89
CA ARG A 322 -21.71 11.10 0.26
C ARG A 322 -21.40 12.59 0.44
N THR A 323 -20.98 12.98 1.64
CA THR A 323 -20.56 14.36 1.93
C THR A 323 -19.30 14.72 1.13
N GLN A 324 -18.31 13.84 1.08
CA GLN A 324 -17.08 14.06 0.32
C GLN A 324 -17.34 14.22 -1.18
N ALA A 325 -18.16 13.34 -1.77
CA ALA A 325 -18.54 13.43 -3.17
C ALA A 325 -19.31 14.75 -3.46
N ALA A 326 -20.17 15.20 -2.56
CA ALA A 326 -20.87 16.46 -2.71
C ALA A 326 -19.94 17.68 -2.68
N ILE A 327 -18.92 17.68 -1.81
CA ILE A 327 -17.86 18.70 -1.78
C ILE A 327 -17.06 18.65 -3.08
N GLY A 328 -16.65 17.44 -3.50
CA GLY A 328 -15.81 17.21 -4.68
C GLY A 328 -16.45 17.68 -5.97
N ARG A 329 -17.75 17.50 -6.15
CA ARG A 329 -18.47 18.00 -7.33
C ARG A 329 -18.29 19.50 -7.55
N ARG A 330 -18.15 20.29 -6.48
CA ARG A 330 -17.91 21.74 -6.56
C ARG A 330 -16.52 22.08 -7.10
N PHE A 331 -15.55 21.21 -6.86
CA PHE A 331 -14.16 21.44 -7.28
C PHE A 331 -13.78 20.73 -8.59
N LEU A 332 -14.60 19.82 -9.08
CA LEU A 332 -14.28 18.93 -10.20
C LEU A 332 -13.78 19.68 -11.46
N LYS A 333 -14.50 20.74 -11.87
CA LYS A 333 -14.11 21.58 -13.02
C LYS A 333 -12.76 22.26 -12.80
N GLY A 334 -12.55 22.81 -11.60
CA GLY A 334 -11.30 23.50 -11.25
C GLY A 334 -10.11 22.56 -11.18
N VAL A 335 -10.30 21.34 -10.65
CA VAL A 335 -9.25 20.31 -10.57
C VAL A 335 -8.82 19.84 -11.96
N ARG A 336 -9.75 19.62 -12.89
CA ARG A 336 -9.45 19.21 -14.27
C ARG A 336 -8.64 20.27 -15.04
N ALA A 337 -8.81 21.55 -14.72
CA ALA A 337 -8.08 22.67 -15.31
C ALA A 337 -6.85 23.11 -14.51
N SER A 338 -6.55 22.46 -13.38
CA SER A 338 -5.56 22.92 -12.40
C SER A 338 -4.13 22.59 -12.83
N THR A 339 -3.24 23.60 -12.75
CA THR A 339 -1.78 23.44 -12.86
C THR A 339 -1.07 23.32 -11.51
N ALA A 340 -1.82 23.17 -10.42
CA ALA A 340 -1.26 23.12 -9.05
C ALA A 340 -0.27 21.98 -8.85
N ARG A 341 -0.49 20.83 -9.50
CA ARG A 341 0.42 19.68 -9.47
C ARG A 341 1.76 20.00 -10.15
N ASP A 342 1.73 20.67 -11.30
CA ASP A 342 2.95 21.08 -12.01
C ASP A 342 3.70 22.16 -11.23
N THR A 343 2.98 23.05 -10.57
CA THR A 343 3.59 24.02 -9.66
C THR A 343 4.30 23.34 -8.50
N LEU A 344 3.71 22.29 -7.92
CA LEU A 344 4.35 21.50 -6.86
C LEU A 344 5.61 20.80 -7.39
N ARG A 345 5.55 20.16 -8.57
CA ARG A 345 6.70 19.50 -9.20
C ARG A 345 7.85 20.48 -9.41
N ARG A 346 7.62 21.58 -10.12
CA ARG A 346 8.64 22.62 -10.36
C ARG A 346 9.25 23.17 -9.08
N ARG A 347 8.49 23.21 -7.99
CA ARG A 347 9.01 23.71 -6.71
C ARG A 347 9.87 22.68 -5.98
N LEU A 348 9.62 21.39 -6.16
CA LEU A 348 10.37 20.31 -5.53
C LEU A 348 11.60 19.86 -6.36
N GLU A 349 11.59 20.01 -7.68
CA GLU A 349 12.70 19.61 -8.55
C GLU A 349 14.08 20.16 -8.11
N PRO A 350 14.25 21.46 -7.78
CA PRO A 350 15.54 21.98 -7.32
C PRO A 350 16.02 21.35 -6.00
N PHE A 351 15.09 20.95 -5.12
CA PHE A 351 15.44 20.24 -3.87
C PHE A 351 16.06 18.89 -4.19
N PHE A 352 15.54 18.15 -5.15
CA PHE A 352 16.07 16.85 -5.57
C PHE A 352 17.26 16.95 -6.53
N ALA A 353 17.58 18.12 -7.08
CA ALA A 353 18.86 18.34 -7.76
C ALA A 353 20.05 18.30 -6.78
N GLU A 354 19.80 18.56 -5.50
CA GLU A 354 20.82 18.53 -4.44
C GLU A 354 20.78 17.23 -3.59
N HIS A 355 19.69 16.45 -3.69
CA HIS A 355 19.46 15.25 -2.86
C HIS A 355 18.88 14.12 -3.71
N ASP A 356 19.45 12.93 -3.58
CA ASP A 356 18.99 11.73 -4.29
C ASP A 356 17.71 11.18 -3.65
N VAL A 357 17.67 11.18 -2.31
CA VAL A 357 16.59 10.59 -1.50
C VAL A 357 16.15 11.55 -0.39
N LEU A 358 14.86 11.63 -0.18
CA LEU A 358 14.26 12.28 0.98
C LEU A 358 13.78 11.22 1.98
N LEU A 359 14.29 11.28 3.21
CA LEU A 359 13.87 10.46 4.35
C LEU A 359 12.93 11.25 5.27
N THR A 360 11.73 10.75 5.50
CA THR A 360 10.71 11.34 6.40
C THR A 360 10.07 10.27 7.28
N PRO A 361 9.28 10.63 8.31
CA PRO A 361 8.33 9.70 8.90
C PRO A 361 7.33 9.21 7.83
N ALA A 362 6.92 7.96 7.88
CA ALA A 362 5.81 7.48 7.03
C ALA A 362 4.46 8.01 7.54
N LEU A 363 4.30 8.11 8.86
CA LEU A 363 3.13 8.67 9.54
C LEU A 363 3.56 9.72 10.56
N ALA A 364 2.64 10.66 10.86
CA ALA A 364 2.88 11.66 11.91
C ALA A 364 2.44 11.18 13.30
N ARG A 365 1.50 10.24 13.39
CA ARG A 365 0.89 9.72 14.63
C ARG A 365 0.48 8.27 14.46
N ARG A 366 0.20 7.58 15.57
CA ARG A 366 -0.41 6.25 15.58
C ARG A 366 -1.77 6.25 14.85
N SER A 367 -2.11 5.12 14.25
CA SER A 367 -3.45 4.90 13.72
C SER A 367 -4.53 5.12 14.78
N PRO A 368 -5.73 5.58 14.38
CA PRO A 368 -6.85 5.72 15.32
C PRO A 368 -7.37 4.37 15.82
N ALA A 369 -8.27 4.39 16.81
CA ALA A 369 -8.92 3.19 17.31
C ALA A 369 -9.68 2.45 16.20
N ALA A 370 -9.80 1.14 16.32
CA ALA A 370 -10.60 0.30 15.43
C ALA A 370 -12.08 0.41 15.81
N GLU A 371 -12.69 1.48 15.36
CA GLU A 371 -14.07 1.87 15.61
C GLU A 371 -14.84 2.07 14.28
N PRO A 372 -16.18 2.16 14.30
CA PRO A 372 -16.98 2.45 13.10
C PRO A 372 -16.84 3.94 12.69
N TRP A 373 -15.73 4.28 12.09
CA TRP A 373 -15.44 5.63 11.58
C TRP A 373 -16.41 6.05 10.47
N HIS A 374 -17.01 5.11 9.75
CA HIS A 374 -18.01 5.37 8.71
C HIS A 374 -19.28 6.03 9.28
N GLU A 375 -19.61 5.81 10.54
CA GLU A 375 -20.74 6.46 11.23
C GLU A 375 -20.43 7.90 11.68
N ARG A 376 -19.15 8.29 11.69
CA ARG A 376 -18.72 9.61 12.13
C ARG A 376 -18.80 10.63 11.00
N SER A 377 -18.85 11.93 11.37
CA SER A 377 -18.92 12.99 10.37
C SER A 377 -17.70 12.99 9.44
N TRP A 378 -17.90 13.47 8.23
CA TRP A 378 -16.83 13.67 7.26
C TRP A 378 -15.68 14.51 7.83
N LEU A 379 -15.99 15.61 8.50
CA LEU A 379 -14.99 16.52 9.08
C LEU A 379 -14.08 15.80 10.09
N ARG A 380 -14.65 14.93 10.96
CA ARG A 380 -13.88 14.15 11.92
C ARG A 380 -12.97 13.15 11.24
N ASN A 381 -13.45 12.47 10.19
CA ASN A 381 -12.64 11.57 9.37
C ASN A 381 -11.50 12.31 8.67
N ALA A 382 -11.78 13.44 8.01
CA ALA A 382 -10.79 14.27 7.33
C ALA A 382 -9.71 14.79 8.30
N ALA A 383 -10.10 15.25 9.48
CA ALA A 383 -9.17 15.74 10.51
C ALA A 383 -8.23 14.63 11.00
N VAL A 384 -8.77 13.43 11.28
CA VAL A 384 -7.96 12.29 11.74
C VAL A 384 -6.99 11.82 10.64
N ASN A 385 -7.46 11.70 9.40
CA ASN A 385 -6.59 11.33 8.28
C ASN A 385 -5.45 12.35 8.08
N SER A 386 -5.77 13.64 8.07
CA SER A 386 -4.78 14.72 7.95
C SER A 386 -3.77 14.72 9.09
N ALA A 387 -4.22 14.44 10.32
CA ALA A 387 -3.33 14.37 11.48
C ALA A 387 -2.41 13.15 11.47
N CYS A 388 -2.87 12.01 10.96
CA CYS A 388 -2.10 10.77 10.96
C CYS A 388 -1.12 10.66 9.79
N SER A 389 -1.54 11.06 8.57
CA SER A 389 -0.79 10.79 7.34
C SER A 389 -0.56 12.03 6.44
N PRO A 390 -0.06 13.15 6.97
CA PRO A 390 0.15 14.36 6.19
C PRO A 390 1.28 14.25 5.16
N LEU A 391 2.17 13.27 5.30
CA LEU A 391 3.40 13.12 4.54
C LEU A 391 3.22 12.32 3.23
N SER A 392 2.07 11.68 3.04
CA SER A 392 1.80 10.85 1.86
C SER A 392 1.32 11.63 0.63
N PRO A 393 0.38 12.62 0.74
CA PRO A 393 -0.23 13.28 -0.41
C PRO A 393 0.73 13.97 -1.40
N PRO A 394 1.85 14.58 -0.98
CA PRO A 394 2.77 15.23 -1.93
C PRO A 394 3.23 14.29 -3.06
N TRP A 395 3.45 13.00 -2.76
CA TRP A 395 3.97 12.02 -3.71
C TRP A 395 2.90 11.49 -4.67
N ASN A 396 1.63 11.57 -4.31
CA ASN A 396 0.51 11.31 -5.22
C ASN A 396 0.27 12.50 -6.15
N LEU A 397 0.28 13.72 -5.60
CA LEU A 397 0.11 14.95 -6.37
C LEU A 397 1.23 15.14 -7.40
N THR A 398 2.48 14.88 -7.03
CA THR A 398 3.60 14.95 -7.99
C THR A 398 3.62 13.77 -8.95
N GLY A 399 3.04 12.63 -8.57
CA GLY A 399 3.20 11.37 -9.29
C GLY A 399 4.60 10.76 -9.12
N TRP A 400 5.35 11.15 -8.08
CA TRP A 400 6.72 10.68 -7.82
C TRP A 400 6.72 9.46 -6.91
N PRO A 401 7.73 8.57 -7.03
CA PRO A 401 7.77 7.34 -6.23
C PRO A 401 8.02 7.62 -4.76
N ALA A 402 7.45 6.74 -3.91
CA ALA A 402 7.74 6.73 -2.48
C ALA A 402 7.59 5.31 -1.89
N VAL A 403 8.50 4.97 -0.98
CA VAL A 403 8.55 3.67 -0.29
C VAL A 403 8.26 3.89 1.19
N SER A 404 7.40 3.06 1.78
CA SER A 404 7.29 2.93 3.24
C SER A 404 8.10 1.72 3.68
N VAL A 405 9.02 1.93 4.62
CA VAL A 405 9.93 0.90 5.12
C VAL A 405 9.69 0.72 6.62
N PRO A 406 9.47 -0.50 7.11
CA PRO A 406 9.41 -0.76 8.55
C PRO A 406 10.73 -0.34 9.21
N PHE A 407 10.64 0.47 10.25
CA PHE A 407 11.82 0.92 10.98
C PHE A 407 11.48 1.27 12.42
N GLY A 408 11.95 0.44 13.34
CA GLY A 408 11.70 0.62 14.75
C GLY A 408 10.34 0.12 15.25
N VAL A 409 10.11 0.32 16.52
CA VAL A 409 8.92 -0.14 17.25
C VAL A 409 8.44 1.01 18.15
N LEU A 410 7.14 1.20 18.20
CA LEU A 410 6.50 2.14 19.11
C LEU A 410 6.54 1.61 20.57
N PRO A 411 6.39 2.47 21.58
CA PRO A 411 6.33 2.01 22.98
C PRO A 411 5.23 0.95 23.26
N SER A 412 4.24 0.84 22.40
CA SER A 412 3.19 -0.17 22.47
C SER A 412 3.57 -1.54 21.91
N GLY A 413 4.77 -1.70 21.35
CA GLY A 413 5.17 -2.91 20.62
C GLY A 413 4.75 -2.93 19.14
N ALA A 414 3.89 -2.01 18.70
CA ALA A 414 3.49 -1.93 17.30
C ALA A 414 4.62 -1.37 16.42
N PRO A 415 4.70 -1.75 15.13
CA PRO A 415 5.71 -1.25 14.21
C PRO A 415 5.66 0.27 14.03
N CYS A 416 6.82 0.82 13.72
CA CYS A 416 6.99 2.16 13.18
C CYS A 416 7.60 2.06 11.78
N ALA A 417 7.44 3.10 10.96
CA ALA A 417 7.98 3.13 9.61
C ALA A 417 8.52 4.51 9.25
N VAL A 418 9.50 4.49 8.36
CA VAL A 418 10.01 5.70 7.67
C VAL A 418 9.57 5.68 6.22
N GLN A 419 9.54 6.84 5.58
CA GLN A 419 9.22 6.99 4.16
C GLN A 419 10.45 7.51 3.42
N LEU A 420 10.77 6.86 2.32
CA LEU A 420 11.75 7.32 1.33
C LEU A 420 10.99 7.86 0.11
N ALA A 421 11.43 8.97 -0.45
CA ALA A 421 10.86 9.53 -1.67
C ALA A 421 11.95 10.09 -2.58
N GLY A 422 11.70 10.07 -3.90
CA GLY A 422 12.65 10.54 -4.89
C GLY A 422 11.97 11.01 -6.17
N LEU A 423 12.77 11.38 -7.17
CA LEU A 423 12.31 11.77 -8.50
C LEU A 423 11.74 10.58 -9.29
N PRO A 424 10.98 10.82 -10.37
CA PRO A 424 10.57 9.76 -11.30
C PRO A 424 11.77 8.94 -11.78
N GLY A 425 11.64 7.61 -11.77
CA GLY A 425 12.70 6.69 -12.14
C GLY A 425 13.62 6.26 -11.00
N SER A 426 13.45 6.80 -9.79
CA SER A 426 14.24 6.42 -8.60
C SER A 426 13.71 5.20 -7.85
N GLU A 427 12.70 4.48 -8.36
CA GLU A 427 12.05 3.36 -7.67
C GLU A 427 13.05 2.30 -7.17
N GLN A 428 14.02 1.94 -8.03
CA GLN A 428 15.05 0.96 -7.66
C GLN A 428 15.99 1.50 -6.59
N GLU A 429 16.39 2.75 -6.70
CA GLU A 429 17.24 3.42 -5.72
C GLU A 429 16.58 3.48 -4.34
N LEU A 430 15.29 3.81 -4.30
CA LEU A 430 14.52 3.81 -3.05
C LEU A 430 14.42 2.41 -2.45
N LEU A 431 14.24 1.36 -3.28
CA LEU A 431 14.24 -0.02 -2.84
C LEU A 431 15.64 -0.51 -2.44
N ASP A 432 16.74 0.02 -3.02
CA ASP A 432 18.11 -0.27 -2.58
C ASP A 432 18.36 0.25 -1.18
N VAL A 433 17.96 1.50 -0.89
CA VAL A 433 18.05 2.05 0.47
C VAL A 433 17.16 1.27 1.45
N ALA A 434 15.98 0.83 1.01
CA ALA A 434 15.13 -0.04 1.83
C ALA A 434 15.79 -1.40 2.14
N ALA A 435 16.51 -1.99 1.17
CA ALA A 435 17.27 -3.22 1.36
C ALA A 435 18.47 -3.04 2.31
N GLU A 436 19.10 -1.87 2.32
CA GLU A 436 20.13 -1.53 3.31
C GLU A 436 19.53 -1.50 4.72
N PHE A 437 18.35 -0.89 4.89
CA PHE A 437 17.64 -0.94 6.18
C PHE A 437 17.29 -2.37 6.57
N GLU A 438 16.75 -3.19 5.64
CA GLU A 438 16.41 -4.59 5.91
C GLU A 438 17.63 -5.39 6.39
N ARG A 439 18.77 -5.21 5.76
CA ARG A 439 20.02 -5.89 6.11
C ARG A 439 20.61 -5.42 7.43
N LEU A 440 20.61 -4.10 7.71
CA LEU A 440 21.26 -3.50 8.87
C LEU A 440 20.39 -3.46 10.13
N ARG A 441 19.07 -3.43 9.94
CA ARG A 441 18.04 -3.37 11.00
C ARG A 441 16.83 -4.21 10.61
N PRO A 442 16.98 -5.55 10.51
CA PRO A 442 15.88 -6.43 10.14
C PRO A 442 14.68 -6.24 11.06
N TRP A 443 13.51 -6.32 10.50
CA TRP A 443 12.24 -6.22 11.22
C TRP A 443 11.52 -7.55 11.32
N ARG A 444 10.64 -7.68 12.29
CA ARG A 444 9.77 -8.84 12.43
C ARG A 444 8.72 -8.83 11.31
N ARG A 445 8.61 -9.94 10.57
CA ARG A 445 7.77 -10.03 9.37
C ARG A 445 6.27 -10.14 9.66
N THR A 446 5.88 -10.82 10.75
CA THR A 446 4.48 -11.09 11.10
C THR A 446 4.18 -10.72 12.54
N ALA A 447 2.93 -10.32 12.80
CA ALA A 447 2.44 -10.02 14.13
C ALA A 447 2.28 -11.29 15.00
N PRO A 448 2.45 -11.19 16.32
CA PRO A 448 2.29 -12.31 17.26
C PRO A 448 0.82 -12.51 17.63
N LEU A 449 0.06 -13.17 16.77
CA LEU A 449 -1.38 -13.40 16.94
C LEU A 449 -1.73 -14.82 17.40
N ASP A 450 -0.75 -15.65 17.62
CA ASP A 450 -0.93 -17.04 18.10
C ASP A 450 -1.25 -17.11 19.58
#